data_662dc915105cb66149291c30b93d2d77
#
_entry.id   662dc915105cb66149291c30b93d2d77
#
_cell.length_a   1.000
_cell.length_b   1.000
_cell.length_c   1.000
_cell.angle_alpha   90.00
_cell.angle_beta   90.00
_cell.angle_gamma   90.00
#
_symmetry.space_group_name_H-M   'P 1'
#
loop_
_entity.id
_entity.type
_entity.pdbx_description
1 polymer ?
#
loop_
_entity_poly.entity_id
_entity_poly.type
_entity_poly.pdbx_seq_one_letter_code
_entity_poly.pdbx_strand_id
1 'polypeptide(L)'
;MIHQGEIVSEQYYNGSSVDQIFNIWSVTKSFTSTLIGQAIDQDLIENQSFTLDNFLPTYGATYLQSVTLNDLLSMSSGYFDSFGYPSWVFVTTQQLVWMPYIGPGTFFYNNSACHLNSHILYEGTGMTPKEFANINLFPYLGINDPDWLSGYNGINDGSASLKLTLREMVKLGQLYLQDGYSGDNQIISSGWIEEATSPHATPYNWWGTINGYGYLWWLPDYGGYLAIGYAGQFIAVIPELELVMGTHSLDTYVGDPYTPLLGFMYNSIVPLFDLPDSNINHESGYYADWNLVGLPLDVE
;
A
#
# COMPACT_ATOMS: atom_id res chain seq x y z
N MET A 1 -2.52 5.74 -16.56
CA MET A 1 -3.27 6.79 -15.85
C MET A 1 -4.74 6.58 -16.11
N ILE A 2 -5.54 6.71 -15.08
CA ILE A 2 -7.01 6.66 -15.13
C ILE A 2 -7.50 8.01 -14.64
N HIS A 3 -8.36 8.68 -15.40
CA HIS A 3 -8.98 9.94 -15.02
C HIS A 3 -10.49 9.82 -15.24
N GLN A 4 -11.29 10.16 -14.23
CA GLN A 4 -12.74 10.02 -14.27
C GLN A 4 -13.20 8.59 -14.68
N GLY A 5 -12.50 7.57 -14.22
CA GLY A 5 -12.80 6.18 -14.51
C GLY A 5 -12.30 5.65 -15.86
N GLU A 6 -11.75 6.48 -16.73
CA GLU A 6 -11.28 6.12 -18.07
C GLU A 6 -9.75 6.07 -18.16
N ILE A 7 -9.19 5.08 -18.88
CA ILE A 7 -7.75 5.04 -19.16
C ILE A 7 -7.40 6.13 -20.16
N VAL A 8 -6.74 7.18 -19.68
CA VAL A 8 -6.33 8.34 -20.52
C VAL A 8 -4.89 8.22 -21.03
N SER A 9 -4.06 7.40 -20.42
CA SER A 9 -2.69 7.15 -20.91
C SER A 9 -2.19 5.81 -20.40
N GLU A 10 -1.56 5.04 -21.27
CA GLU A 10 -0.92 3.77 -20.94
C GLU A 10 0.27 3.56 -21.88
N GLN A 11 1.45 3.30 -21.32
CA GLN A 11 2.69 3.14 -22.06
C GLN A 11 3.49 1.94 -21.54
N TYR A 12 4.11 1.20 -22.43
CA TYR A 12 4.95 0.03 -22.13
C TYR A 12 6.30 0.20 -22.80
N TYR A 13 7.38 -0.04 -22.05
CA TYR A 13 8.74 0.18 -22.50
C TYR A 13 9.57 -1.10 -22.43
N ASN A 14 10.69 -1.14 -23.16
CA ASN A 14 11.68 -2.22 -23.12
C ASN A 14 11.11 -3.63 -23.37
N GLY A 15 10.10 -3.75 -24.24
CA GLY A 15 9.47 -5.03 -24.58
C GLY A 15 8.47 -5.55 -23.54
N SER A 16 8.13 -4.77 -22.52
CA SER A 16 7.01 -5.11 -21.63
C SER A 16 5.65 -4.95 -22.34
N SER A 17 4.62 -5.54 -21.77
CA SER A 17 3.27 -5.55 -22.35
C SER A 17 2.20 -5.39 -21.24
N VAL A 18 0.95 -5.20 -21.67
CA VAL A 18 -0.22 -5.12 -20.79
C VAL A 18 -0.38 -6.36 -19.90
N ASP A 19 0.02 -7.52 -20.39
CA ASP A 19 -0.11 -8.80 -19.68
C ASP A 19 1.13 -9.13 -18.83
N GLN A 20 2.11 -8.24 -18.78
CA GLN A 20 3.32 -8.45 -17.98
C GLN A 20 2.99 -8.41 -16.48
N ILE A 21 3.25 -9.52 -15.80
CA ILE A 21 3.07 -9.66 -14.36
C ILE A 21 4.38 -9.30 -13.65
N PHE A 22 4.28 -8.47 -12.60
CA PHE A 22 5.38 -8.09 -11.73
C PHE A 22 5.07 -8.38 -10.27
N ASN A 23 6.10 -8.58 -9.46
CA ASN A 23 5.97 -8.44 -8.02
C ASN A 23 5.70 -6.96 -7.70
N ILE A 24 4.57 -6.65 -7.09
CA ILE A 24 4.20 -5.28 -6.73
C ILE A 24 4.88 -4.79 -5.45
N TRP A 25 5.73 -5.65 -4.84
CA TRP A 25 6.47 -5.34 -3.63
C TRP A 25 5.58 -4.73 -2.53
N SER A 26 6.01 -3.66 -1.89
CA SER A 26 5.28 -3.06 -0.78
C SER A 26 3.93 -2.43 -1.13
N VAL A 27 3.55 -2.32 -2.39
CA VAL A 27 2.16 -2.05 -2.78
C VAL A 27 1.21 -3.14 -2.25
N THR A 28 1.71 -4.36 -2.05
CA THR A 28 0.99 -5.46 -1.36
C THR A 28 0.39 -5.03 -0.02
N LYS A 29 1.06 -4.14 0.72
CA LYS A 29 0.60 -3.63 2.02
C LYS A 29 -0.77 -2.95 1.94
N SER A 30 -1.00 -2.16 0.90
CA SER A 30 -2.27 -1.46 0.71
C SER A 30 -3.40 -2.45 0.37
N PHE A 31 -3.10 -3.56 -0.33
CA PHE A 31 -4.03 -4.67 -0.47
C PHE A 31 -4.32 -5.33 0.88
N THR A 32 -3.30 -5.57 1.70
CA THR A 32 -3.48 -6.15 3.04
C THR A 32 -4.33 -5.23 3.94
N SER A 33 -4.11 -3.91 3.90
CA SER A 33 -4.97 -2.93 4.58
C SER A 33 -6.43 -3.07 4.16
N THR A 34 -6.68 -3.17 2.86
CA THR A 34 -8.03 -3.35 2.32
C THR A 34 -8.70 -4.62 2.84
N LEU A 35 -7.97 -5.75 2.89
CA LEU A 35 -8.51 -7.00 3.42
C LEU A 35 -8.84 -6.92 4.92
N ILE A 36 -8.02 -6.24 5.71
CA ILE A 36 -8.31 -5.98 7.14
C ILE A 36 -9.58 -5.13 7.27
N GLY A 37 -9.71 -4.06 6.46
CA GLY A 37 -10.91 -3.23 6.46
C GLY A 37 -12.17 -4.02 6.10
N GLN A 38 -12.11 -4.86 5.06
CA GLN A 38 -13.22 -5.73 4.69
C GLN A 38 -13.59 -6.73 5.79
N ALA A 39 -12.59 -7.27 6.51
CA ALA A 39 -12.86 -8.18 7.62
C ALA A 39 -13.50 -7.47 8.81
N ILE A 40 -13.17 -6.21 9.06
CA ILE A 40 -13.82 -5.35 10.05
C ILE A 40 -15.25 -5.00 9.59
N ASP A 41 -15.44 -4.61 8.33
CA ASP A 41 -16.78 -4.29 7.77
C ASP A 41 -17.75 -5.49 7.84
N GLN A 42 -17.19 -6.72 7.87
CA GLN A 42 -17.95 -7.98 7.98
C GLN A 42 -18.08 -8.50 9.42
N ASP A 43 -17.64 -7.75 10.42
CA ASP A 43 -17.62 -8.18 11.84
C ASP A 43 -16.79 -9.47 12.10
N LEU A 44 -15.84 -9.82 11.22
CA LEU A 44 -14.95 -10.97 11.35
C LEU A 44 -13.71 -10.65 12.19
N ILE A 45 -13.33 -9.40 12.21
CA ILE A 45 -12.29 -8.81 13.05
C ILE A 45 -12.98 -7.64 13.81
N GLU A 46 -12.68 -7.50 15.10
CA GLU A 46 -13.06 -6.32 15.85
C GLU A 46 -12.44 -5.06 15.22
N ASN A 47 -12.60 -3.91 15.77
CA ASN A 47 -12.03 -2.70 15.16
C ASN A 47 -10.52 -2.55 15.41
N GLN A 48 -9.88 -1.66 14.67
CA GLN A 48 -8.43 -1.43 14.70
C GLN A 48 -7.90 -0.85 16.03
N SER A 49 -8.76 -0.38 16.92
CA SER A 49 -8.35 0.13 18.24
C SER A 49 -8.14 -0.96 19.29
N PHE A 50 -8.54 -2.20 19.00
CA PHE A 50 -8.30 -3.33 19.91
C PHE A 50 -6.83 -3.72 19.93
N THR A 51 -6.37 -4.16 21.09
CA THR A 51 -5.00 -4.63 21.30
C THR A 51 -4.76 -6.01 20.68
N LEU A 52 -3.52 -6.31 20.35
CA LEU A 52 -3.16 -7.53 19.61
C LEU A 52 -3.46 -8.82 20.37
N ASP A 53 -3.55 -8.78 21.72
CA ASP A 53 -3.93 -9.96 22.52
C ASP A 53 -5.39 -10.38 22.30
N ASN A 54 -6.26 -9.50 21.79
CA ASN A 54 -7.62 -9.87 21.37
C ASN A 54 -7.60 -10.74 20.10
N PHE A 55 -6.67 -10.48 19.19
CA PHE A 55 -6.54 -11.22 17.93
C PHE A 55 -5.60 -12.44 18.05
N LEU A 56 -4.64 -12.37 18.97
CA LEU A 56 -3.57 -13.34 19.14
C LEU A 56 -3.46 -13.87 20.59
N PRO A 57 -4.56 -14.32 21.21
CA PRO A 57 -4.61 -14.63 22.65
C PRO A 57 -3.70 -15.79 23.07
N THR A 58 -3.38 -16.69 22.15
CA THR A 58 -2.61 -17.91 22.45
C THR A 58 -1.09 -17.69 22.51
N TYR A 59 -0.59 -16.52 22.08
CA TYR A 59 0.85 -16.28 21.95
C TYR A 59 1.51 -15.68 23.20
N GLY A 60 0.75 -15.25 24.21
CA GLY A 60 1.18 -15.02 25.60
C GLY A 60 2.23 -13.93 25.82
N ALA A 61 2.52 -13.07 24.84
CA ALA A 61 3.44 -11.97 25.01
C ALA A 61 2.73 -10.78 25.66
N THR A 62 3.23 -10.33 26.82
CA THR A 62 2.60 -9.29 27.64
C THR A 62 2.46 -7.94 26.92
N TYR A 63 3.33 -7.60 25.98
CA TYR A 63 3.28 -6.37 25.21
C TYR A 63 2.20 -6.38 24.11
N LEU A 64 1.61 -7.53 23.77
CA LEU A 64 0.43 -7.57 22.90
C LEU A 64 -0.75 -6.77 23.48
N GLN A 65 -0.80 -6.60 24.80
CA GLN A 65 -1.79 -5.79 25.48
C GLN A 65 -1.57 -4.28 25.36
N SER A 66 -0.44 -3.85 24.82
CA SER A 66 -0.09 -2.43 24.63
C SER A 66 0.01 -2.00 23.17
N VAL A 67 -0.06 -2.94 22.24
CA VAL A 67 -0.02 -2.68 20.79
C VAL A 67 -1.40 -2.93 20.20
N THR A 68 -1.92 -1.99 19.46
CA THR A 68 -3.20 -2.12 18.76
C THR A 68 -3.01 -2.55 17.30
N LEU A 69 -4.08 -2.98 16.66
CA LEU A 69 -4.07 -3.22 15.21
C LEU A 69 -3.79 -1.92 14.44
N ASN A 70 -4.29 -0.76 14.95
CA ASN A 70 -3.92 0.55 14.42
C ASN A 70 -2.40 0.78 14.40
N ASP A 71 -1.70 0.41 15.48
CA ASP A 71 -0.24 0.58 15.54
C ASP A 71 0.51 -0.29 14.51
N LEU A 72 0.00 -1.48 14.18
CA LEU A 72 0.56 -2.30 13.10
C LEU A 72 0.29 -1.68 11.73
N LEU A 73 -0.95 -1.27 11.47
CA LEU A 73 -1.38 -0.69 10.20
C LEU A 73 -0.69 0.65 9.90
N SER A 74 -0.42 1.44 10.95
CA SER A 74 0.25 2.74 10.83
C SER A 74 1.79 2.66 10.95
N MET A 75 2.37 1.45 11.02
CA MET A 75 3.82 1.27 11.19
C MET A 75 4.38 1.92 12.46
N SER A 76 3.57 2.03 13.52
CA SER A 76 3.95 2.64 14.80
C SER A 76 3.93 1.65 15.97
N SER A 77 3.94 0.35 15.68
CA SER A 77 3.84 -0.72 16.68
C SER A 77 5.02 -0.84 17.65
N GLY A 78 6.16 -0.24 17.33
CA GLY A 78 7.38 -0.36 18.13
C GLY A 78 8.17 -1.66 17.93
N TYR A 79 7.75 -2.51 17.01
CA TYR A 79 8.54 -3.69 16.61
C TYR A 79 9.70 -3.29 15.70
N PHE A 80 10.85 -3.93 15.89
CA PHE A 80 11.99 -3.83 14.98
C PHE A 80 11.96 -4.95 13.94
N ASP A 81 12.32 -4.60 12.70
CA ASP A 81 12.47 -5.60 11.64
C ASP A 81 13.65 -6.54 11.97
N SER A 82 13.34 -7.79 12.23
CA SER A 82 14.33 -8.80 12.62
C SER A 82 14.63 -9.79 11.51
N PHE A 83 13.88 -9.72 10.41
CA PHE A 83 13.96 -10.69 9.31
C PHE A 83 14.12 -9.96 7.97
N GLY A 84 15.15 -10.34 7.20
CA GLY A 84 15.31 -9.87 5.82
C GLY A 84 14.34 -10.56 4.85
N TYR A 85 14.06 -9.92 3.70
CA TYR A 85 13.22 -10.52 2.65
C TYR A 85 13.84 -11.80 2.09
N PRO A 86 13.05 -12.85 1.89
CA PRO A 86 11.64 -13.06 2.28
C PRO A 86 11.46 -13.81 3.60
N SER A 87 12.47 -13.79 4.48
CA SER A 87 12.53 -14.70 5.66
C SER A 87 11.37 -14.53 6.63
N TRP A 88 10.79 -13.30 6.76
CA TRP A 88 9.63 -13.07 7.64
C TRP A 88 8.39 -13.88 7.24
N VAL A 89 8.25 -14.26 5.97
CA VAL A 89 7.11 -15.06 5.48
C VAL A 89 7.18 -16.50 6.01
N PHE A 90 8.39 -16.98 6.27
CA PHE A 90 8.64 -18.36 6.67
C PHE A 90 8.80 -18.57 8.18
N VAL A 91 8.56 -17.54 8.97
CA VAL A 91 8.53 -17.63 10.44
C VAL A 91 7.12 -17.88 10.95
N THR A 92 7.03 -18.37 12.18
CA THR A 92 5.73 -18.60 12.83
C THR A 92 5.17 -17.30 13.40
N THR A 93 3.85 -17.25 13.64
CA THR A 93 3.20 -16.16 14.38
C THR A 93 3.92 -15.91 15.71
N GLN A 94 4.31 -16.96 16.42
CA GLN A 94 5.07 -16.87 17.68
C GLN A 94 6.37 -16.08 17.49
N GLN A 95 7.14 -16.34 16.43
CA GLN A 95 8.39 -15.64 16.16
C GLN A 95 8.16 -14.17 15.79
N LEU A 96 7.10 -13.87 15.02
CA LEU A 96 6.72 -12.49 14.71
C LEU A 96 6.30 -11.72 15.97
N VAL A 97 5.49 -12.34 16.80
CA VAL A 97 5.04 -11.75 18.07
C VAL A 97 6.21 -11.46 19.02
N TRP A 98 7.25 -12.30 19.01
CA TRP A 98 8.42 -12.14 19.88
C TRP A 98 9.58 -11.33 19.25
N MET A 99 9.32 -10.53 18.23
CA MET A 99 10.31 -9.57 17.70
C MET A 99 10.74 -8.56 18.77
N PRO A 100 11.96 -8.01 18.66
CA PRO A 100 12.38 -6.90 19.51
C PRO A 100 11.40 -5.75 19.49
N TYR A 101 11.11 -5.17 20.65
CA TYR A 101 10.03 -4.22 20.86
C TYR A 101 10.45 -3.10 21.82
N ILE A 102 10.09 -1.85 21.49
CA ILE A 102 10.39 -0.65 22.31
C ILE A 102 9.16 0.13 22.79
N GLY A 103 7.96 -0.25 22.37
CA GLY A 103 6.71 0.44 22.65
C GLY A 103 6.13 1.15 21.44
N PRO A 104 4.77 1.24 21.36
CA PRO A 104 4.11 1.87 20.24
C PRO A 104 4.28 3.39 20.25
N GLY A 105 3.96 4.04 19.12
CA GLY A 105 3.84 5.48 18.98
C GLY A 105 4.93 6.15 18.14
N THR A 106 5.99 5.43 17.75
CA THR A 106 7.00 5.93 16.83
C THR A 106 6.91 5.21 15.50
N PHE A 107 6.83 5.96 14.40
CA PHE A 107 6.86 5.38 13.06
C PHE A 107 8.17 4.62 12.81
N PHE A 108 8.04 3.37 12.46
CA PHE A 108 9.16 2.52 12.06
C PHE A 108 8.70 1.54 10.97
N TYR A 109 9.09 1.81 9.73
CA TYR A 109 8.69 0.98 8.59
C TYR A 109 9.23 -0.45 8.74
N ASN A 110 8.35 -1.44 8.89
CA ASN A 110 8.68 -2.80 9.30
C ASN A 110 7.86 -3.82 8.51
N ASN A 111 8.53 -4.61 7.67
CA ASN A 111 7.88 -5.64 6.86
C ASN A 111 7.38 -6.82 7.70
N SER A 112 8.16 -7.22 8.69
CA SER A 112 7.81 -8.35 9.57
C SER A 112 6.59 -8.03 10.43
N ALA A 113 6.51 -6.82 11.00
CA ALA A 113 5.33 -6.36 11.72
C ALA A 113 4.13 -6.21 10.78
N CYS A 114 4.33 -5.72 9.56
CA CYS A 114 3.27 -5.65 8.57
C CYS A 114 2.73 -7.05 8.21
N HIS A 115 3.60 -8.05 8.07
CA HIS A 115 3.17 -9.42 7.80
C HIS A 115 2.30 -10.00 8.94
N LEU A 116 2.43 -9.50 10.17
CA LEU A 116 1.56 -9.91 11.28
C LEU A 116 0.08 -9.59 11.02
N ASN A 117 -0.24 -8.58 10.19
CA ASN A 117 -1.63 -8.32 9.76
C ASN A 117 -2.22 -9.51 8.99
N SER A 118 -1.41 -10.23 8.19
CA SER A 118 -1.87 -11.46 7.52
C SER A 118 -2.24 -12.57 8.51
N HIS A 119 -1.51 -12.66 9.61
CA HIS A 119 -1.81 -13.63 10.67
C HIS A 119 -3.08 -13.24 11.44
N ILE A 120 -3.27 -11.95 11.72
CA ILE A 120 -4.51 -11.44 12.35
C ILE A 120 -5.71 -11.70 11.44
N LEU A 121 -5.57 -11.44 10.13
CA LEU A 121 -6.62 -11.75 9.16
C LEU A 121 -6.98 -13.24 9.19
N TYR A 122 -5.97 -14.11 9.21
CA TYR A 122 -6.18 -15.56 9.27
C TYR A 122 -6.87 -15.98 10.57
N GLU A 123 -6.44 -15.49 11.72
CA GLU A 123 -7.05 -15.81 13.02
C GLU A 123 -8.51 -15.32 13.10
N GLY A 124 -8.81 -14.13 12.55
CA GLY A 124 -10.17 -13.57 12.56
C GLY A 124 -11.11 -14.23 11.57
N THR A 125 -10.62 -14.59 10.38
CA THR A 125 -11.48 -15.06 9.28
C THR A 125 -11.42 -16.57 9.05
N GLY A 126 -10.40 -17.26 9.55
CA GLY A 126 -10.08 -18.65 9.21
C GLY A 126 -9.56 -18.83 7.78
N MET A 127 -9.30 -17.76 7.04
CA MET A 127 -8.84 -17.77 5.66
C MET A 127 -7.48 -17.08 5.52
N THR A 128 -6.63 -17.62 4.66
CA THR A 128 -5.39 -16.93 4.28
C THR A 128 -5.71 -15.64 3.53
N PRO A 129 -4.79 -14.65 3.47
CA PRO A 129 -5.02 -13.42 2.71
C PRO A 129 -5.47 -13.65 1.28
N LYS A 130 -4.88 -14.62 0.58
CA LYS A 130 -5.26 -14.95 -0.79
C LYS A 130 -6.65 -15.56 -0.88
N GLU A 131 -7.00 -16.49 0.02
CA GLU A 131 -8.34 -17.09 0.07
C GLU A 131 -9.41 -16.04 0.34
N PHE A 132 -9.16 -15.17 1.32
CA PHE A 132 -10.09 -14.08 1.65
C PHE A 132 -10.23 -13.08 0.48
N ALA A 133 -9.11 -12.70 -0.15
CA ALA A 133 -9.10 -11.79 -1.29
C ALA A 133 -9.80 -12.38 -2.53
N ASN A 134 -9.66 -13.68 -2.78
CA ASN A 134 -10.32 -14.38 -3.89
C ASN A 134 -11.86 -14.41 -3.75
N ILE A 135 -12.37 -14.17 -2.55
CA ILE A 135 -13.83 -14.10 -2.30
C ILE A 135 -14.29 -12.64 -2.26
N ASN A 136 -13.56 -11.78 -1.54
CA ASN A 136 -14.06 -10.48 -1.12
C ASN A 136 -13.51 -9.29 -1.91
N LEU A 137 -12.39 -9.43 -2.64
CA LEU A 137 -11.73 -8.31 -3.32
C LEU A 137 -11.47 -8.59 -4.81
N PHE A 138 -10.72 -9.63 -5.12
CA PHE A 138 -10.20 -9.86 -6.46
C PHE A 138 -11.26 -10.02 -7.54
N PRO A 139 -12.40 -10.72 -7.33
CA PRO A 139 -13.44 -10.84 -8.34
C PRO A 139 -14.02 -9.48 -8.77
N TYR A 140 -14.16 -8.55 -7.82
CA TYR A 140 -14.70 -7.22 -8.07
C TYR A 140 -13.71 -6.29 -8.78
N LEU A 141 -12.42 -6.61 -8.69
CA LEU A 141 -11.35 -5.94 -9.43
C LEU A 141 -11.00 -6.67 -10.74
N GLY A 142 -11.68 -7.80 -11.06
CA GLY A 142 -11.36 -8.62 -12.23
C GLY A 142 -9.92 -9.15 -12.18
N ILE A 143 -9.43 -9.50 -11.00
CA ILE A 143 -8.15 -10.17 -10.75
C ILE A 143 -8.42 -11.65 -10.58
N ASN A 144 -7.70 -12.50 -11.31
CA ASN A 144 -7.94 -13.94 -11.29
C ASN A 144 -6.75 -14.67 -10.66
N ASP A 145 -6.94 -15.17 -9.44
CA ASP A 145 -6.04 -16.07 -8.71
C ASP A 145 -4.54 -15.72 -8.84
N PRO A 146 -4.13 -14.49 -8.44
CA PRO A 146 -2.78 -14.01 -8.65
C PRO A 146 -1.77 -14.81 -7.81
N ASP A 147 -0.51 -14.85 -8.27
CA ASP A 147 0.59 -15.37 -7.46
C ASP A 147 0.80 -14.51 -6.22
N TRP A 148 0.83 -15.15 -5.05
CA TRP A 148 1.09 -14.50 -3.77
C TRP A 148 1.89 -15.45 -2.87
N LEU A 149 3.15 -15.13 -2.59
CA LEU A 149 4.03 -15.98 -1.78
C LEU A 149 3.39 -16.27 -0.41
N SER A 150 3.43 -17.52 0.00
CA SER A 150 2.99 -17.96 1.33
C SER A 150 4.10 -18.65 2.10
N GLY A 151 4.03 -18.58 3.42
CA GLY A 151 4.91 -19.31 4.34
C GLY A 151 4.56 -20.81 4.44
N TYR A 152 5.28 -21.52 5.30
CA TYR A 152 5.06 -22.95 5.56
C TYR A 152 3.68 -23.25 6.16
N ASN A 153 3.05 -22.27 6.80
CA ASN A 153 1.70 -22.34 7.36
C ASN A 153 0.59 -21.97 6.35
N GLY A 154 0.94 -21.68 5.10
CA GLY A 154 0.03 -21.25 4.05
C GLY A 154 -0.35 -19.77 4.09
N ILE A 155 0.01 -19.00 5.13
CA ILE A 155 -0.32 -17.59 5.25
C ILE A 155 0.50 -16.78 4.24
N ASN A 156 -0.19 -15.98 3.41
CA ASN A 156 0.44 -15.15 2.39
C ASN A 156 1.15 -13.94 2.98
N ASP A 157 2.24 -13.53 2.34
CA ASP A 157 3.02 -12.36 2.74
C ASP A 157 2.20 -11.06 2.62
N GLY A 158 1.82 -10.48 3.74
CA GLY A 158 1.06 -9.22 3.78
C GLY A 158 1.88 -7.97 3.44
N SER A 159 3.18 -8.13 3.18
CA SER A 159 4.07 -6.98 3.07
C SER A 159 4.67 -6.73 1.68
N ALA A 160 4.89 -7.75 0.83
CA ALA A 160 5.75 -7.52 -0.34
C ALA A 160 5.66 -8.49 -1.53
N SER A 161 4.76 -9.44 -1.62
CA SER A 161 4.94 -10.53 -2.59
C SER A 161 3.78 -10.85 -3.51
N LEU A 162 2.74 -10.03 -3.49
CA LEU A 162 1.64 -10.15 -4.46
C LEU A 162 2.15 -9.79 -5.86
N LYS A 163 1.74 -10.58 -6.88
CA LYS A 163 2.13 -10.33 -8.26
C LYS A 163 0.91 -10.01 -9.10
N LEU A 164 0.97 -8.87 -9.79
CA LEU A 164 -0.13 -8.35 -10.61
C LEU A 164 0.40 -7.76 -11.91
N THR A 165 -0.48 -7.60 -12.89
CA THR A 165 -0.25 -6.68 -14.02
C THR A 165 -0.43 -5.24 -13.56
N LEU A 166 0.05 -4.28 -14.34
CA LEU A 166 -0.13 -2.85 -14.04
C LEU A 166 -1.62 -2.49 -13.96
N ARG A 167 -2.43 -2.99 -14.87
CA ARG A 167 -3.88 -2.72 -14.89
C ARG A 167 -4.59 -3.29 -13.66
N GLU A 168 -4.21 -4.48 -13.21
CA GLU A 168 -4.76 -5.08 -11.99
C GLU A 168 -4.37 -4.28 -10.75
N MET A 169 -3.10 -3.88 -10.66
CA MET A 169 -2.59 -3.12 -9.52
C MET A 169 -3.31 -1.78 -9.33
N VAL A 170 -3.50 -1.00 -10.39
CA VAL A 170 -4.13 0.34 -10.29
C VAL A 170 -5.61 0.29 -9.97
N LYS A 171 -6.29 -0.84 -10.15
CA LYS A 171 -7.70 -1.00 -9.77
C LYS A 171 -7.94 -0.86 -8.28
N LEU A 172 -6.93 -1.15 -7.43
CA LEU A 172 -7.03 -0.82 -6.01
C LEU A 172 -7.14 0.69 -5.80
N GLY A 173 -6.31 1.47 -6.50
CA GLY A 173 -6.40 2.94 -6.45
C GLY A 173 -7.75 3.45 -6.93
N GLN A 174 -8.29 2.85 -8.01
CA GLN A 174 -9.62 3.20 -8.53
C GLN A 174 -10.73 2.86 -7.54
N LEU A 175 -10.65 1.71 -6.84
CA LEU A 175 -11.60 1.34 -5.79
C LEU A 175 -11.62 2.38 -4.67
N TYR A 176 -10.44 2.83 -4.23
CA TYR A 176 -10.32 3.86 -3.20
C TYR A 176 -10.83 5.22 -3.68
N LEU A 177 -10.53 5.60 -4.92
CA LEU A 177 -11.06 6.83 -5.52
C LEU A 177 -12.60 6.85 -5.60
N GLN A 178 -13.22 5.68 -5.74
CA GLN A 178 -14.65 5.48 -5.83
C GLN A 178 -15.31 5.16 -4.46
N ASP A 179 -14.73 5.61 -3.35
CA ASP A 179 -15.24 5.40 -2.00
C ASP A 179 -15.58 3.93 -1.67
N GLY A 180 -14.82 3.01 -2.27
CA GLY A 180 -14.96 1.57 -2.06
C GLY A 180 -15.98 0.86 -2.94
N TYR A 181 -16.50 1.54 -3.96
CA TYR A 181 -17.44 0.93 -4.90
C TYR A 181 -16.73 0.36 -6.13
N SER A 182 -17.21 -0.81 -6.58
CA SER A 182 -16.92 -1.39 -7.89
C SER A 182 -18.24 -1.68 -8.60
N GLY A 183 -18.59 -0.86 -9.58
CA GLY A 183 -19.95 -0.81 -10.11
C GLY A 183 -20.95 -0.45 -9.01
N ASP A 184 -22.03 -1.25 -8.88
CA ASP A 184 -23.06 -1.04 -7.86
C ASP A 184 -22.74 -1.70 -6.50
N ASN A 185 -21.59 -2.38 -6.38
CA ASN A 185 -21.23 -3.10 -5.18
C ASN A 185 -20.26 -2.29 -4.31
N GLN A 186 -20.61 -2.11 -3.05
CA GLN A 186 -19.68 -1.60 -2.05
C GLN A 186 -18.78 -2.74 -1.57
N ILE A 187 -17.50 -2.67 -1.90
CA ILE A 187 -16.49 -3.70 -1.65
C ILE A 187 -15.80 -3.48 -0.31
N ILE A 188 -15.64 -2.23 0.07
CA ILE A 188 -15.09 -1.78 1.35
C ILE A 188 -15.80 -0.49 1.75
N SER A 189 -16.00 -0.25 3.05
CA SER A 189 -16.69 0.94 3.52
C SER A 189 -15.89 2.23 3.21
N SER A 190 -16.61 3.31 2.91
CA SER A 190 -16.01 4.65 2.79
C SER A 190 -15.34 5.09 4.11
N GLY A 191 -15.89 4.67 5.25
CA GLY A 191 -15.30 4.92 6.56
C GLY A 191 -13.92 4.28 6.72
N TRP A 192 -13.70 3.06 6.22
CA TRP A 192 -12.36 2.48 6.20
C TRP A 192 -11.41 3.23 5.29
N ILE A 193 -11.86 3.65 4.10
CA ILE A 193 -11.03 4.41 3.17
C ILE A 193 -10.59 5.73 3.81
N GLU A 194 -11.51 6.48 4.42
CA GLU A 194 -11.21 7.72 5.14
C GLU A 194 -10.16 7.48 6.24
N GLU A 195 -10.34 6.47 7.07
CA GLU A 195 -9.37 6.12 8.11
C GLU A 195 -8.03 5.67 7.51
N ALA A 196 -8.04 4.79 6.51
CA ALA A 196 -6.81 4.26 5.92
C ALA A 196 -5.98 5.34 5.21
N THR A 197 -6.60 6.39 4.74
CA THR A 197 -5.94 7.50 4.04
C THR A 197 -5.82 8.77 4.88
N SER A 198 -6.10 8.68 6.19
CA SER A 198 -5.86 9.73 7.18
C SER A 198 -4.52 9.53 7.91
N PRO A 199 -3.87 10.60 8.43
CA PRO A 199 -2.57 10.47 9.09
C PRO A 199 -2.69 9.86 10.50
N HIS A 200 -2.10 8.71 10.70
CA HIS A 200 -1.98 8.02 11.99
C HIS A 200 -0.54 8.02 12.54
N ALA A 201 0.45 8.18 11.65
CA ALA A 201 1.85 8.28 12.04
C ALA A 201 2.58 9.27 11.14
N THR A 202 3.71 9.80 11.64
CA THR A 202 4.55 10.75 10.91
C THR A 202 5.87 10.07 10.56
N PRO A 203 6.07 9.67 9.30
CA PRO A 203 7.36 9.20 8.83
C PRO A 203 8.40 10.34 8.88
N TYR A 204 9.64 10.02 9.21
CA TYR A 204 10.73 10.99 9.23
C TYR A 204 11.08 11.42 7.79
N ASN A 205 10.44 12.48 7.33
CA ASN A 205 10.73 13.23 6.09
C ASN A 205 11.26 12.34 4.92
N TRP A 206 10.56 11.25 4.65
CA TRP A 206 10.93 10.32 3.60
C TRP A 206 10.69 11.00 2.24
N TRP A 207 11.70 11.01 1.42
CA TRP A 207 11.72 11.64 0.10
C TRP A 207 11.32 13.13 0.09
N GLY A 208 11.44 13.83 1.23
CA GLY A 208 11.27 15.29 1.33
C GLY A 208 9.83 15.80 1.21
N THR A 209 8.87 14.96 0.88
CA THR A 209 7.49 15.35 0.52
C THR A 209 6.41 14.45 1.11
N ILE A 210 6.79 13.45 1.93
CA ILE A 210 5.85 12.55 2.58
C ILE A 210 5.92 12.75 4.08
N ASN A 211 4.87 13.36 4.66
CA ASN A 211 4.78 13.74 6.06
C ASN A 211 3.74 12.94 6.85
N GLY A 212 2.94 12.10 6.21
CA GLY A 212 1.94 11.28 6.85
C GLY A 212 1.98 9.83 6.41
N TYR A 213 1.47 8.96 7.28
CA TYR A 213 1.24 7.56 6.99
C TYR A 213 -0.09 7.13 7.61
N GLY A 214 -0.97 6.58 6.76
CA GLY A 214 -2.24 6.04 7.16
C GLY A 214 -2.16 4.54 7.47
N TYR A 215 -3.19 3.77 7.17
CA TYR A 215 -3.17 2.32 7.29
C TYR A 215 -2.57 1.69 6.03
N LEU A 216 -1.23 1.63 6.02
CA LEU A 216 -0.42 1.08 4.93
C LEU A 216 -0.54 1.90 3.61
N TRP A 217 -0.81 3.20 3.76
CA TRP A 217 -0.78 4.20 2.71
C TRP A 217 0.13 5.36 3.09
N TRP A 218 0.92 5.85 2.15
CA TRP A 218 1.77 7.03 2.30
C TRP A 218 0.95 8.28 1.98
N LEU A 219 1.12 9.33 2.77
CA LEU A 219 0.38 10.59 2.64
C LEU A 219 1.36 11.73 2.32
N PRO A 220 1.38 12.18 1.06
CA PRO A 220 2.25 13.28 0.63
C PRO A 220 1.66 14.64 0.99
N ASP A 221 2.53 15.66 1.06
CA ASP A 221 2.14 17.06 1.33
C ASP A 221 1.25 17.67 0.24
N TYR A 222 1.29 17.08 -0.95
CA TYR A 222 0.58 17.58 -2.13
C TYR A 222 -0.87 17.11 -2.23
N GLY A 223 -1.38 16.42 -1.23
CA GLY A 223 -2.70 15.80 -1.25
C GLY A 223 -2.72 14.43 -1.90
N GLY A 224 -3.85 13.73 -1.72
CA GLY A 224 -4.00 12.34 -2.15
C GLY A 224 -3.23 11.33 -1.29
N TYR A 225 -3.05 10.12 -1.79
CA TYR A 225 -2.37 9.03 -1.08
C TYR A 225 -1.68 8.07 -2.05
N LEU A 226 -0.66 7.37 -1.54
CA LEU A 226 0.26 6.60 -2.35
C LEU A 226 0.46 5.20 -1.78
N ALA A 227 0.47 4.19 -2.64
CA ALA A 227 1.09 2.89 -2.35
C ALA A 227 2.44 2.82 -3.06
N ILE A 228 3.51 2.52 -2.32
CA ILE A 228 4.88 2.56 -2.83
C ILE A 228 5.55 1.21 -2.60
N GLY A 229 6.03 0.61 -3.68
CA GLY A 229 6.78 -0.65 -3.67
C GLY A 229 8.21 -0.48 -4.20
N TYR A 230 9.08 -1.39 -3.79
CA TYR A 230 10.49 -1.40 -4.23
C TYR A 230 10.60 -1.30 -5.74
N ALA A 231 11.68 -0.68 -6.22
CA ALA A 231 12.03 -0.51 -7.63
C ALA A 231 11.01 0.29 -8.46
N GLY A 232 10.16 1.15 -7.84
CA GLY A 232 9.24 2.02 -8.58
C GLY A 232 7.89 1.38 -8.91
N GLN A 233 7.45 0.40 -8.14
CA GLN A 233 6.06 -0.04 -8.13
C GLN A 233 5.24 1.03 -7.41
N PHE A 234 4.17 1.51 -8.02
CA PHE A 234 3.52 2.71 -7.53
C PHE A 234 2.03 2.76 -7.86
N ILE A 235 1.22 3.16 -6.90
CA ILE A 235 -0.15 3.66 -7.11
C ILE A 235 -0.22 5.03 -6.46
N ALA A 236 -0.67 6.04 -7.21
CA ALA A 236 -1.04 7.34 -6.68
C ALA A 236 -2.51 7.61 -6.94
N VAL A 237 -3.20 8.06 -5.92
CA VAL A 237 -4.60 8.48 -6.02
C VAL A 237 -4.69 9.94 -5.61
N ILE A 238 -5.25 10.77 -6.48
CA ILE A 238 -5.44 12.20 -6.24
C ILE A 238 -6.94 12.50 -6.40
N PRO A 239 -7.71 12.39 -5.29
CA PRO A 239 -9.17 12.50 -5.33
C PRO A 239 -9.66 13.81 -5.94
N GLU A 240 -9.02 14.93 -5.62
CA GLU A 240 -9.40 16.25 -6.11
C GLU A 240 -9.32 16.37 -7.64
N LEU A 241 -8.56 15.49 -8.28
CA LEU A 241 -8.41 15.41 -9.74
C LEU A 241 -9.14 14.22 -10.35
N GLU A 242 -9.82 13.42 -9.57
CA GLU A 242 -10.39 12.14 -10.02
C GLU A 242 -9.33 11.29 -10.78
N LEU A 243 -8.09 11.30 -10.29
CA LEU A 243 -6.92 10.75 -10.98
C LEU A 243 -6.29 9.57 -10.21
N VAL A 244 -6.06 8.48 -10.93
CA VAL A 244 -5.22 7.35 -10.48
C VAL A 244 -4.06 7.17 -11.44
N MET A 245 -2.87 7.07 -10.89
CA MET A 245 -1.66 6.75 -11.66
C MET A 245 -1.01 5.49 -11.11
N GLY A 246 -0.37 4.73 -11.96
CA GLY A 246 0.44 3.60 -11.54
C GLY A 246 1.63 3.38 -12.42
N THR A 247 2.68 2.81 -11.83
CA THR A 247 3.89 2.39 -12.54
C THR A 247 4.31 0.99 -12.11
N HIS A 248 4.80 0.22 -13.08
CA HIS A 248 5.61 -0.97 -12.85
C HIS A 248 7.01 -0.76 -13.39
N SER A 249 8.02 -1.25 -12.70
CA SER A 249 9.36 -1.29 -13.23
C SER A 249 10.08 -2.61 -12.90
N LEU A 250 11.17 -2.88 -13.63
CA LEU A 250 11.98 -4.06 -13.39
C LEU A 250 12.84 -3.88 -12.12
N ASP A 251 13.02 -4.98 -11.41
CA ASP A 251 13.76 -5.12 -10.16
C ASP A 251 15.29 -4.89 -10.28
N THR A 252 15.73 -4.25 -11.33
CA THR A 252 17.15 -4.04 -11.63
C THR A 252 17.67 -2.64 -11.34
N TYR A 253 16.80 -1.76 -10.80
CA TYR A 253 17.20 -0.39 -10.53
C TYR A 253 18.06 -0.29 -9.27
N VAL A 254 19.27 0.25 -9.43
CA VAL A 254 20.19 0.58 -8.35
C VAL A 254 20.13 2.09 -8.11
N GLY A 255 19.37 2.52 -7.08
CA GLY A 255 19.24 3.95 -6.73
C GLY A 255 17.90 4.27 -6.08
N ASP A 256 17.58 5.56 -6.02
CA ASP A 256 16.27 6.04 -5.57
C ASP A 256 15.35 6.29 -6.77
N PRO A 257 14.37 5.40 -7.06
CA PRO A 257 13.43 5.61 -8.16
C PRO A 257 12.28 6.54 -7.76
N TYR A 258 12.10 6.81 -6.47
CA TYR A 258 10.90 7.46 -5.92
C TYR A 258 10.93 8.96 -6.13
N THR A 259 12.04 9.61 -5.79
CA THR A 259 12.17 11.08 -5.93
C THR A 259 11.94 11.55 -7.37
N PRO A 260 12.55 10.95 -8.42
CA PRO A 260 12.23 11.32 -9.79
C PRO A 260 10.79 11.04 -10.19
N LEU A 261 10.22 9.91 -9.74
CA LEU A 261 8.86 9.53 -10.08
C LEU A 261 7.83 10.47 -9.44
N LEU A 262 8.00 10.78 -8.15
CA LEU A 262 7.17 11.76 -7.44
C LEU A 262 7.31 13.15 -8.08
N GLY A 263 8.52 13.57 -8.37
CA GLY A 263 8.79 14.83 -9.05
C GLY A 263 8.10 14.92 -10.42
N PHE A 264 8.18 13.87 -11.24
CA PHE A 264 7.49 13.81 -12.53
C PHE A 264 5.97 13.88 -12.35
N MET A 265 5.43 13.12 -11.42
CA MET A 265 4.00 13.08 -11.14
C MET A 265 3.48 14.47 -10.76
N TYR A 266 4.06 15.10 -9.73
CA TYR A 266 3.55 16.37 -9.20
C TYR A 266 3.91 17.59 -10.05
N ASN A 267 5.09 17.60 -10.70
CA ASN A 267 5.52 18.77 -11.46
C ASN A 267 5.10 18.72 -12.95
N SER A 268 4.81 17.54 -13.49
CA SER A 268 4.54 17.39 -14.92
C SER A 268 3.14 16.87 -15.22
N ILE A 269 2.62 15.93 -14.41
CA ILE A 269 1.31 15.31 -14.67
C ILE A 269 0.19 16.07 -13.99
N VAL A 270 0.28 16.29 -12.68
CA VAL A 270 -0.79 16.97 -11.91
C VAL A 270 -1.19 18.32 -12.50
N PRO A 271 -0.26 19.19 -12.94
CA PRO A 271 -0.62 20.47 -13.54
C PRO A 271 -1.41 20.39 -14.85
N LEU A 272 -1.41 19.23 -15.53
CA LEU A 272 -2.20 19.05 -16.77
C LEU A 272 -3.71 18.97 -16.50
N PHE A 273 -4.12 18.78 -15.25
CA PHE A 273 -5.52 18.62 -14.86
C PHE A 273 -6.15 19.90 -14.28
N ASP A 274 -5.50 21.07 -14.47
CA ASP A 274 -6.01 22.40 -14.08
C ASP A 274 -6.70 22.41 -12.70
N LEU A 275 -5.93 22.26 -11.63
CA LEU A 275 -6.45 22.43 -10.27
C LEU A 275 -6.90 23.88 -10.08
N PRO A 276 -8.18 24.18 -9.83
CA PRO A 276 -8.57 25.51 -9.43
C PRO A 276 -7.97 25.81 -8.06
N ASP A 277 -7.00 26.76 -7.98
CA ASP A 277 -6.42 27.36 -6.75
C ASP A 277 -6.37 26.43 -5.51
N SER A 278 -5.96 25.21 -5.68
CA SER A 278 -5.62 24.35 -4.52
C SER A 278 -4.35 24.94 -3.89
N ASN A 279 -4.33 25.02 -2.55
CA ASN A 279 -3.16 25.47 -1.77
C ASN A 279 -1.96 24.50 -1.93
N ILE A 280 -1.68 24.05 -3.13
CA ILE A 280 -0.43 23.35 -3.45
C ILE A 280 0.63 24.45 -3.44
N ASN A 281 1.37 24.49 -2.35
CA ASN A 281 2.42 25.46 -2.15
C ASN A 281 3.61 25.07 -3.05
N HIS A 282 3.62 25.55 -4.29
CA HIS A 282 4.70 25.37 -5.26
C HIS A 282 6.05 25.99 -4.83
N GLU A 283 6.10 26.59 -3.62
CA GLU A 283 7.30 27.26 -3.10
C GLU A 283 8.35 26.36 -2.45
N SER A 284 8.19 25.04 -2.40
CA SER A 284 9.28 24.16 -1.99
C SER A 284 10.27 24.01 -3.15
N GLY A 285 11.21 24.91 -3.25
CA GLY A 285 12.24 25.03 -4.28
C GLY A 285 13.24 23.86 -4.36
N TYR A 286 12.80 22.64 -4.08
CA TYR A 286 13.62 21.42 -4.11
C TYR A 286 13.62 20.74 -5.48
N TYR A 287 12.78 21.12 -6.43
CA TYR A 287 12.65 20.49 -7.74
C TYR A 287 13.04 21.37 -8.93
N ALA A 288 13.62 22.56 -8.68
CA ALA A 288 13.92 23.55 -9.73
C ALA A 288 15.03 23.18 -10.72
N ASP A 289 15.80 22.10 -10.51
CA ASP A 289 17.01 21.80 -11.29
C ASP A 289 17.05 20.40 -11.94
N TRP A 290 15.93 19.72 -12.10
CA TRP A 290 15.94 18.46 -12.87
C TRP A 290 15.80 18.75 -14.36
N ASN A 291 16.92 19.14 -14.99
CA ASN A 291 17.07 18.99 -16.43
C ASN A 291 16.95 17.49 -16.75
N LEU A 292 15.85 17.10 -17.39
CA LEU A 292 15.69 15.80 -18.03
C LEU A 292 16.70 15.67 -19.17
N VAL A 293 17.97 15.53 -18.83
CA VAL A 293 19.03 15.25 -19.79
C VAL A 293 19.04 13.74 -20.01
N GLY A 294 18.42 13.30 -21.11
CA GLY A 294 18.70 11.99 -21.67
C GLY A 294 17.57 10.98 -21.82
N LEU A 295 16.32 11.38 -21.80
CA LEU A 295 15.26 10.52 -22.37
C LEU A 295 14.90 11.07 -23.75
N PRO A 296 15.16 10.37 -24.86
CA PRO A 296 14.61 10.75 -26.15
C PRO A 296 13.09 10.55 -26.08
N LEU A 297 12.36 11.65 -26.11
CA LEU A 297 10.96 11.65 -26.48
C LEU A 297 10.93 11.51 -28.01
N ASP A 298 11.08 10.29 -28.51
CA ASP A 298 10.66 9.98 -29.87
C ASP A 298 9.13 9.90 -29.86
N VAL A 299 8.55 11.02 -30.22
CA VAL A 299 7.13 11.14 -30.55
C VAL A 299 7.04 10.86 -32.05
N GLU A 300 6.61 9.67 -32.44
CA GLU A 300 5.92 9.38 -33.69
C GLU A 300 4.56 8.75 -33.40
#